data_193fd71eb822e9bc2f842409e22432f6
#
_entry.id   193fd71eb822e9bc2f842409e22432f6
#
_cell.length_a   1.000
_cell.length_b   1.000
_cell.length_c   1.000
_cell.angle_alpha   90.00
_cell.angle_beta   90.00
_cell.angle_gamma   90.00
#
_symmetry.space_group_name_H-M   'P 1'
#
loop_
_entity.id
_entity.type
_entity.pdbx_description
1 polymer ?
#
loop_
_entity_poly.entity_id
_entity_poly.type
_entity_poly.pdbx_seq_one_letter_code
_entity_poly.pdbx_strand_id
1 'polypeptide(L)'
;MPKNTFFNLPKDKRNKIIKCAKKEFSKYNFYDASINRIIKEANISRGSFYQYFENKEDLFIYLLGEFRDRILSDLEHKIIDIDCDIFQFQLLIFDYITTEVVKSKDKDFIISIICNMDIRLEKHLSQFIQCKEFTSVDKLPPHIKSTKNIRINEDNELEILNNLLISSLINELVAFFTISKSLESCRESLMVTADILKHGVTNNK
;
A
#
# COMPACT_ATOMS: atom_id res chain seq x y z
N MET A 1 10.03 12.58 -2.75
CA MET A 1 10.64 12.12 -1.46
C MET A 1 10.95 13.32 -0.59
N PRO A 2 10.71 13.27 0.74
CA PRO A 2 11.02 14.38 1.64
C PRO A 2 12.48 14.80 1.54
N LYS A 3 12.71 16.09 1.75
CA LYS A 3 14.07 16.65 1.73
C LYS A 3 14.83 16.30 3.02
N ASN A 4 16.16 16.32 2.97
CA ASN A 4 17.01 16.02 4.14
C ASN A 4 16.66 16.87 5.39
N THR A 5 16.19 18.10 5.18
CA THR A 5 15.73 18.99 6.24
C THR A 5 14.58 18.40 7.06
N PHE A 6 13.71 17.59 6.48
CA PHE A 6 12.64 16.88 7.20
C PHE A 6 13.20 15.81 8.12
N PHE A 7 14.14 15.03 7.65
CA PHE A 7 14.76 13.95 8.44
C PHE A 7 15.63 14.47 9.58
N ASN A 8 16.17 15.68 9.42
CA ASN A 8 16.95 16.37 10.45
C ASN A 8 16.08 17.02 11.55
N LEU A 9 14.75 16.98 11.43
CA LEU A 9 13.86 17.50 12.48
C LEU A 9 13.93 16.65 13.74
N PRO A 10 13.75 17.28 14.93
CA PRO A 10 13.49 16.54 16.16
C PRO A 10 12.31 15.57 15.95
N LYS A 11 12.43 14.36 16.50
CA LYS A 11 11.45 13.27 16.31
C LYS A 11 10.01 13.71 16.63
N ASP A 12 9.82 14.46 17.70
CA ASP A 12 8.48 14.93 18.10
C ASP A 12 7.87 15.87 17.07
N LYS A 13 8.67 16.79 16.52
CA LYS A 13 8.20 17.72 15.48
C LYS A 13 7.85 16.98 14.20
N ARG A 14 8.68 16.02 13.78
CA ARG A 14 8.44 15.16 12.63
C ARG A 14 7.16 14.35 12.82
N ASN A 15 7.01 13.67 13.96
CA ASN A 15 5.82 12.87 14.28
C ASN A 15 4.55 13.72 14.33
N LYS A 16 4.64 14.97 14.82
CA LYS A 16 3.50 15.90 14.81
C LYS A 16 3.04 16.21 13.39
N ILE A 17 3.97 16.51 12.47
CA ILE A 17 3.65 16.78 11.06
C ILE A 17 2.99 15.56 10.43
N ILE A 18 3.57 14.37 10.61
CA ILE A 18 3.02 13.10 10.10
C ILE A 18 1.61 12.88 10.63
N LYS A 19 1.40 13.04 11.94
CA LYS A 19 0.07 12.86 12.57
C LYS A 19 -0.98 13.81 12.00
N CYS A 20 -0.63 15.10 11.84
CA CYS A 20 -1.53 16.10 11.28
C CYS A 20 -1.86 15.80 9.80
N ALA A 21 -0.87 15.35 9.03
CA ALA A 21 -1.06 14.96 7.63
C ALA A 21 -1.97 13.72 7.52
N LYS A 22 -1.72 12.65 8.29
CA LYS A 22 -2.58 11.46 8.31
C LYS A 22 -4.01 11.81 8.70
N LYS A 23 -4.22 12.68 9.68
CA LYS A 23 -5.54 13.16 10.10
C LYS A 23 -6.24 13.95 8.99
N GLU A 24 -5.52 14.77 8.24
CA GLU A 24 -6.07 15.50 7.09
C GLU A 24 -6.51 14.53 6.00
N PHE A 25 -5.64 13.61 5.58
CA PHE A 25 -5.94 12.63 4.54
C PHE A 25 -6.94 11.54 4.96
N SER A 26 -7.20 11.37 6.26
CA SER A 26 -8.28 10.49 6.73
C SER A 26 -9.66 11.15 6.62
N LYS A 27 -9.73 12.49 6.63
CA LYS A 27 -10.98 13.25 6.55
C LYS A 27 -11.36 13.68 5.15
N TYR A 28 -10.37 13.91 4.32
CA TYR A 28 -10.53 14.43 2.97
C TYR A 28 -9.77 13.54 2.00
N ASN A 29 -10.37 13.26 0.85
CA ASN A 29 -9.64 12.57 -0.21
C ASN A 29 -8.38 13.38 -0.60
N PHE A 30 -7.47 12.75 -1.35
CA PHE A 30 -6.20 13.38 -1.71
C PHE A 30 -6.36 14.76 -2.35
N TYR A 31 -7.36 14.95 -3.21
CA TYR A 31 -7.55 16.21 -3.96
C TYR A 31 -8.05 17.34 -3.06
N ASP A 32 -8.96 17.05 -2.14
CA ASP A 32 -9.59 18.01 -1.22
C ASP A 32 -8.74 18.29 0.03
N ALA A 33 -7.74 17.48 0.29
CA ALA A 33 -6.80 17.69 1.39
C ALA A 33 -5.96 18.96 1.19
N SER A 34 -5.76 19.72 2.27
CA SER A 34 -5.16 21.06 2.25
C SER A 34 -3.86 21.14 3.05
N ILE A 35 -2.78 21.56 2.38
CA ILE A 35 -1.51 21.89 3.05
C ILE A 35 -1.74 22.95 4.13
N ASN A 36 -2.61 23.94 3.89
CA ASN A 36 -2.87 25.02 4.86
C ASN A 36 -3.48 24.49 6.17
N ARG A 37 -4.38 23.49 6.11
CA ARG A 37 -4.93 22.84 7.30
C ARG A 37 -3.87 22.04 8.04
N ILE A 38 -3.03 21.30 7.30
CA ILE A 38 -1.92 20.52 7.87
C ILE A 38 -0.94 21.42 8.61
N ILE A 39 -0.44 22.49 7.98
CA ILE A 39 0.56 23.39 8.59
C ILE A 39 0.01 24.13 9.81
N LYS A 40 -1.26 24.57 9.76
CA LYS A 40 -1.94 25.21 10.88
C LYS A 40 -2.01 24.27 12.08
N GLU A 41 -2.44 23.03 11.89
CA GLU A 41 -2.56 22.04 12.96
C GLU A 41 -1.19 21.58 13.49
N ALA A 42 -0.20 21.41 12.60
CA ALA A 42 1.17 21.08 12.97
C ALA A 42 1.92 22.25 13.64
N ASN A 43 1.39 23.46 13.57
CA ASN A 43 2.02 24.70 14.04
C ASN A 43 3.38 24.94 13.39
N ILE A 44 3.41 24.88 12.06
CA ILE A 44 4.59 25.23 11.25
C ILE A 44 4.24 26.30 10.23
N SER A 45 5.25 27.05 9.78
CA SER A 45 5.06 28.02 8.70
C SER A 45 4.91 27.36 7.35
N ARG A 46 4.28 28.03 6.39
CA ARG A 46 4.19 27.57 5.00
C ARG A 46 5.59 27.39 4.38
N GLY A 47 6.51 28.31 4.67
CA GLY A 47 7.91 28.18 4.21
C GLY A 47 8.59 26.95 4.76
N SER A 48 8.37 26.61 6.04
CA SER A 48 8.88 25.38 6.64
C SER A 48 8.36 24.12 5.93
N PHE A 49 7.06 24.10 5.56
CA PHE A 49 6.52 22.97 4.80
C PHE A 49 7.29 22.72 3.51
N TYR A 50 7.54 23.75 2.71
CA TYR A 50 8.27 23.63 1.44
C TYR A 50 9.80 23.41 1.61
N GLN A 51 10.32 23.61 2.82
CA GLN A 51 11.66 23.14 3.17
C GLN A 51 11.70 21.63 3.39
N TYR A 52 10.57 20.98 3.74
CA TYR A 52 10.46 19.56 4.04
C TYR A 52 9.95 18.75 2.86
N PHE A 53 8.94 19.26 2.16
CA PHE A 53 8.25 18.58 1.06
C PHE A 53 8.17 19.51 -0.16
N GLU A 54 8.23 18.94 -1.34
CA GLU A 54 8.08 19.72 -2.57
C GLU A 54 6.63 20.19 -2.75
N ASN A 55 5.68 19.31 -2.48
CA ASN A 55 4.24 19.53 -2.63
C ASN A 55 3.43 18.59 -1.72
N LYS A 56 2.10 18.61 -1.85
CA LYS A 56 1.17 17.73 -1.13
C LYS A 56 1.38 16.25 -1.51
N GLU A 57 1.64 15.99 -2.76
CA GLU A 57 1.87 14.65 -3.29
C GLU A 57 3.12 14.01 -2.70
N ASP A 58 4.23 14.75 -2.60
CA ASP A 58 5.46 14.30 -1.97
C ASP A 58 5.25 13.85 -0.51
N LEU A 59 4.48 14.63 0.27
CA LEU A 59 4.09 14.25 1.63
C LEU A 59 3.22 12.99 1.63
N PHE A 60 2.24 12.90 0.72
CA PHE A 60 1.32 11.76 0.65
C PHE A 60 2.05 10.47 0.30
N ILE A 61 2.90 10.50 -0.72
CA ILE A 61 3.74 9.36 -1.13
C ILE A 61 4.66 8.92 0.02
N TYR A 62 5.22 9.86 0.77
CA TYR A 62 6.03 9.54 1.94
C TYR A 62 5.21 8.76 3.00
N LEU A 63 3.98 9.21 3.30
CA LEU A 63 3.12 8.52 4.27
C LEU A 63 2.73 7.11 3.82
N LEU A 64 2.52 6.92 2.52
CA LEU A 64 2.27 5.59 1.95
C LEU A 64 3.50 4.69 2.05
N GLY A 65 4.71 5.25 1.84
CA GLY A 65 5.97 4.53 2.03
C GLY A 65 6.16 4.03 3.45
N GLU A 66 5.97 4.90 4.42
CA GLU A 66 6.01 4.54 5.83
C GLU A 66 5.02 3.41 6.17
N PHE A 67 3.84 3.43 5.55
CA PHE A 67 2.85 2.38 5.75
C PHE A 67 3.26 1.05 5.11
N ARG A 68 3.70 1.09 3.84
CA ARG A 68 4.23 -0.08 3.14
C ARG A 68 5.37 -0.73 3.91
N ASP A 69 6.38 0.07 4.29
CA ASP A 69 7.57 -0.43 4.96
C ASP A 69 7.23 -1.09 6.31
N ARG A 70 6.21 -0.55 7.00
CA ARG A 70 5.69 -1.18 8.21
C ARG A 70 5.00 -2.52 7.92
N ILE A 71 4.13 -2.60 6.89
CA ILE A 71 3.50 -3.88 6.50
C ILE A 71 4.58 -4.92 6.21
N LEU A 72 5.56 -4.56 5.38
CA LEU A 72 6.63 -5.47 4.98
C LEU A 72 7.42 -5.94 6.19
N SER A 73 7.79 -5.03 7.09
CA SER A 73 8.52 -5.36 8.32
C SER A 73 7.71 -6.27 9.25
N ASP A 74 6.42 -5.99 9.42
CA ASP A 74 5.56 -6.79 10.30
C ASP A 74 5.24 -8.18 9.70
N LEU A 75 5.19 -8.29 8.39
CA LEU A 75 4.99 -9.56 7.69
C LEU A 75 6.27 -10.37 7.53
N GLU A 76 7.43 -9.73 7.49
CA GLU A 76 8.73 -10.39 7.34
C GLU A 76 8.91 -11.53 8.35
N HIS A 77 8.60 -11.28 9.61
CA HIS A 77 8.68 -12.30 10.66
C HIS A 77 7.69 -13.46 10.47
N LYS A 78 6.58 -13.24 9.77
CA LYS A 78 5.56 -14.26 9.51
C LYS A 78 5.88 -15.14 8.32
N ILE A 79 6.69 -14.63 7.37
CA ILE A 79 6.98 -15.32 6.10
C ILE A 79 8.36 -15.96 6.05
N ILE A 80 9.25 -15.67 7.02
CA ILE A 80 10.61 -16.25 7.07
C ILE A 80 10.58 -17.79 7.03
N ASP A 81 9.62 -18.40 7.70
CA ASP A 81 9.50 -19.85 7.84
C ASP A 81 8.53 -20.50 6.83
N ILE A 82 7.89 -19.70 5.98
CA ILE A 82 6.88 -20.17 5.02
C ILE A 82 7.47 -20.02 3.61
N ASP A 83 7.38 -21.07 2.79
CA ASP A 83 7.66 -20.97 1.36
C ASP A 83 6.49 -20.23 0.68
N CYS A 84 6.49 -18.89 0.84
CA CYS A 84 5.41 -18.02 0.45
C CYS A 84 5.54 -17.61 -1.02
N ASP A 85 4.55 -17.94 -1.83
CA ASP A 85 4.44 -17.42 -3.19
C ASP A 85 3.75 -16.04 -3.22
N ILE A 86 3.77 -15.38 -4.38
CA ILE A 86 3.20 -14.04 -4.56
C ILE A 86 1.68 -14.00 -4.24
N PHE A 87 0.95 -15.07 -4.49
CA PHE A 87 -0.49 -15.17 -4.22
C PHE A 87 -0.77 -15.33 -2.73
N GLN A 88 0.03 -16.15 -2.05
CA GLN A 88 -0.04 -16.28 -0.59
C GLN A 88 0.33 -14.96 0.09
N PHE A 89 1.33 -14.25 -0.44
CA PHE A 89 1.71 -12.93 0.06
C PHE A 89 0.57 -11.92 -0.06
N GLN A 90 -0.18 -11.92 -1.16
CA GLN A 90 -1.39 -11.10 -1.31
C GLN A 90 -2.41 -11.37 -0.19
N LEU A 91 -2.67 -12.65 0.11
CA LEU A 91 -3.59 -13.04 1.21
C LEU A 91 -3.07 -12.58 2.57
N LEU A 92 -1.76 -12.67 2.83
CA LEU A 92 -1.16 -12.17 4.06
C LEU A 92 -1.31 -10.66 4.21
N ILE A 93 -1.16 -9.90 3.14
CA ILE A 93 -1.41 -8.45 3.14
C ILE A 93 -2.89 -8.17 3.45
N PHE A 94 -3.82 -8.88 2.82
CA PHE A 94 -5.25 -8.74 3.08
C PHE A 94 -5.57 -9.01 4.54
N ASP A 95 -5.13 -10.15 5.07
CA ASP A 95 -5.34 -10.56 6.46
C ASP A 95 -4.72 -9.53 7.43
N TYR A 96 -3.51 -9.03 7.16
CA TYR A 96 -2.86 -7.99 7.96
C TYR A 96 -3.67 -6.69 7.99
N ILE A 97 -4.12 -6.21 6.84
CA ILE A 97 -4.89 -4.96 6.76
C ILE A 97 -6.24 -5.11 7.50
N THR A 98 -6.94 -6.21 7.30
CA THR A 98 -8.27 -6.43 7.88
C THR A 98 -8.25 -6.79 9.36
N THR A 99 -7.13 -7.26 9.91
CA THR A 99 -7.02 -7.64 11.32
C THR A 99 -6.19 -6.69 12.17
N GLU A 100 -5.01 -6.30 11.69
CA GLU A 100 -4.07 -5.50 12.48
C GLU A 100 -4.21 -3.99 12.21
N VAL A 101 -4.35 -3.60 10.93
CA VAL A 101 -4.48 -2.18 10.58
C VAL A 101 -5.76 -1.59 11.15
N VAL A 102 -6.86 -2.34 11.15
CA VAL A 102 -8.15 -1.89 11.71
C VAL A 102 -8.10 -1.60 13.22
N LYS A 103 -7.12 -2.16 13.94
CA LYS A 103 -6.87 -1.90 15.36
C LYS A 103 -5.84 -0.79 15.58
N SER A 104 -5.18 -0.34 14.53
CA SER A 104 -4.07 0.61 14.61
C SER A 104 -4.54 2.07 14.64
N LYS A 105 -3.61 2.97 15.00
CA LYS A 105 -3.82 4.42 14.95
C LYS A 105 -4.00 4.95 13.52
N ASP A 106 -3.59 4.19 12.53
CA ASP A 106 -3.61 4.57 11.12
C ASP A 106 -4.86 4.07 10.38
N LYS A 107 -5.79 3.40 11.10
CA LYS A 107 -7.02 2.84 10.54
C LYS A 107 -7.73 3.79 9.60
N ASP A 108 -8.13 4.97 10.11
CA ASP A 108 -8.94 5.91 9.35
C ASP A 108 -8.20 6.46 8.11
N PHE A 109 -6.88 6.64 8.24
CA PHE A 109 -6.04 7.05 7.13
C PHE A 109 -5.99 5.99 6.02
N ILE A 110 -5.77 4.73 6.38
CA ILE A 110 -5.65 3.65 5.41
C ILE A 110 -6.99 3.33 4.76
N ILE A 111 -8.07 3.27 5.54
CA ILE A 111 -9.42 3.07 4.98
C ILE A 111 -9.78 4.20 4.02
N SER A 112 -9.47 5.46 4.38
CA SER A 112 -9.72 6.60 3.49
C SER A 112 -8.96 6.47 2.17
N ILE A 113 -7.70 6.02 2.18
CA ILE A 113 -6.93 5.79 0.96
C ILE A 113 -7.57 4.70 0.11
N ILE A 114 -7.85 3.53 0.70
CA ILE A 114 -8.42 2.38 -0.01
C ILE A 114 -9.77 2.74 -0.64
N CYS A 115 -10.66 3.39 0.13
CA CYS A 115 -12.02 3.70 -0.32
C CYS A 115 -12.11 4.89 -1.29
N ASN A 116 -11.12 5.78 -1.31
CA ASN A 116 -11.08 6.95 -2.21
C ASN A 116 -10.04 6.79 -3.33
N MET A 117 -9.61 5.57 -3.61
CA MET A 117 -8.68 5.30 -4.69
C MET A 117 -9.38 5.51 -6.02
N ASP A 118 -8.90 6.47 -6.80
CA ASP A 118 -9.32 6.67 -8.19
C ASP A 118 -8.18 6.29 -9.16
N ILE A 119 -8.48 6.20 -10.45
CA ILE A 119 -7.50 5.82 -11.50
C ILE A 119 -6.26 6.72 -11.48
N ARG A 120 -6.39 7.99 -11.09
CA ARG A 120 -5.27 8.93 -11.03
C ARG A 120 -4.41 8.65 -9.80
N LEU A 121 -5.04 8.41 -8.67
CA LEU A 121 -4.35 8.03 -7.44
C LEU A 121 -3.74 6.64 -7.58
N GLU A 122 -4.43 5.71 -8.24
CA GLU A 122 -3.91 4.38 -8.59
C GLU A 122 -2.65 4.48 -9.46
N LYS A 123 -2.60 5.39 -10.44
CA LYS A 123 -1.40 5.63 -11.24
C LYS A 123 -0.24 6.18 -10.41
N HIS A 124 -0.49 7.10 -9.48
CA HIS A 124 0.53 7.58 -8.54
C HIS A 124 0.95 6.50 -7.56
N LEU A 125 0.00 5.70 -7.09
CA LEU A 125 0.26 4.55 -6.23
C LEU A 125 0.96 3.42 -6.97
N SER A 126 0.59 3.12 -8.21
CA SER A 126 1.29 2.11 -9.01
C SER A 126 2.73 2.51 -9.27
N GLN A 127 3.02 3.79 -9.54
CA GLN A 127 4.40 4.29 -9.59
C GLN A 127 5.12 4.15 -8.25
N PHE A 128 4.41 4.17 -7.15
CA PHE A 128 4.92 4.00 -5.80
C PHE A 128 5.01 2.52 -5.39
N ILE A 129 4.03 1.70 -5.76
CA ILE A 129 4.01 0.24 -5.59
C ILE A 129 4.92 -0.42 -6.63
N GLN A 130 5.02 0.15 -7.83
CA GLN A 130 6.05 -0.09 -8.85
C GLN A 130 7.41 0.51 -8.46
N CYS A 131 7.64 0.80 -7.16
CA CYS A 131 9.00 0.93 -6.70
C CYS A 131 9.76 -0.23 -7.32
N LYS A 132 10.79 0.09 -8.10
CA LYS A 132 11.67 -0.81 -8.87
C LYS A 132 12.09 -2.12 -8.16
N GLU A 133 11.63 -2.32 -6.94
CA GLU A 133 11.85 -3.46 -6.08
C GLU A 133 10.92 -4.65 -6.33
N PHE A 134 9.74 -4.44 -6.99
CA PHE A 134 8.77 -5.51 -7.28
C PHE A 134 8.62 -5.84 -8.76
N THR A 135 9.29 -5.11 -9.65
CA THR A 135 9.12 -5.24 -11.11
C THR A 135 10.08 -6.23 -11.77
N SER A 136 11.04 -6.79 -11.04
CA SER A 136 11.88 -7.89 -11.55
C SER A 136 11.90 -9.02 -10.53
N VAL A 137 12.00 -10.25 -11.02
CA VAL A 137 12.09 -11.47 -10.19
C VAL A 137 13.21 -11.38 -9.15
N ASP A 138 14.32 -10.71 -9.51
CA ASP A 138 15.48 -10.48 -8.63
C ASP A 138 15.22 -9.48 -7.51
N LYS A 139 14.09 -8.77 -7.57
CA LYS A 139 13.72 -7.68 -6.65
C LYS A 139 12.49 -7.96 -5.80
N LEU A 140 11.91 -9.15 -5.92
CA LEU A 140 10.90 -9.61 -4.97
C LEU A 140 11.54 -9.67 -3.57
N PRO A 141 10.78 -9.35 -2.51
CA PRO A 141 11.30 -9.52 -1.16
C PRO A 141 11.97 -10.88 -1.02
N PRO A 142 13.15 -10.95 -0.39
CA PRO A 142 13.94 -12.20 -0.31
C PRO A 142 13.15 -13.38 0.28
N HIS A 143 12.01 -13.11 0.89
CA HIS A 143 11.11 -14.07 1.53
C HIS A 143 10.02 -14.62 0.57
N ILE A 144 9.81 -14.00 -0.60
CA ILE A 144 8.96 -14.58 -1.65
C ILE A 144 9.84 -15.53 -2.46
N LYS A 145 10.07 -16.70 -1.89
CA LYS A 145 11.04 -17.67 -2.44
C LYS A 145 10.57 -18.35 -3.72
N SER A 146 9.31 -18.28 -4.07
CA SER A 146 8.75 -19.14 -5.10
C SER A 146 8.14 -18.39 -6.28
N THR A 147 8.99 -17.70 -7.04
CA THR A 147 8.71 -17.48 -8.47
C THR A 147 8.99 -18.72 -9.30
N LYS A 148 9.60 -19.78 -8.72
CA LYS A 148 10.00 -21.00 -9.42
C LYS A 148 8.85 -21.75 -10.11
N ASN A 149 7.62 -21.54 -9.63
CA ASN A 149 6.41 -22.16 -10.19
C ASN A 149 5.56 -21.17 -11.03
N ILE A 150 6.03 -19.93 -11.20
CA ILE A 150 5.35 -18.94 -12.03
C ILE A 150 6.08 -18.89 -13.36
N ARG A 151 5.37 -19.22 -14.45
CA ARG A 151 5.88 -19.07 -15.80
C ARG A 151 5.88 -17.58 -16.18
N ILE A 152 6.96 -16.89 -15.80
CA ILE A 152 7.24 -15.51 -16.22
C ILE A 152 8.42 -15.56 -17.17
N ASN A 153 8.20 -15.16 -18.42
CA ASN A 153 9.23 -15.17 -19.46
C ASN A 153 9.86 -13.79 -19.67
N GLU A 154 9.12 -12.74 -19.29
CA GLU A 154 9.53 -11.34 -19.49
C GLU A 154 9.19 -10.49 -18.27
N ASP A 155 9.97 -9.43 -18.02
CA ASP A 155 9.76 -8.52 -16.87
C ASP A 155 8.38 -7.85 -16.86
N ASN A 156 7.79 -7.61 -18.05
CA ASN A 156 6.46 -7.03 -18.19
C ASN A 156 5.34 -7.98 -17.72
N GLU A 157 5.52 -9.30 -17.83
CA GLU A 157 4.53 -10.28 -17.34
C GLU A 157 4.40 -10.24 -15.84
N LEU A 158 5.52 -10.06 -15.10
CA LEU A 158 5.50 -9.90 -13.66
C LEU A 158 4.80 -8.59 -13.26
N GLU A 159 5.05 -7.51 -13.98
CA GLU A 159 4.40 -6.23 -13.76
C GLU A 159 2.87 -6.34 -13.96
N ILE A 160 2.44 -7.00 -15.04
CA ILE A 160 1.02 -7.25 -15.32
C ILE A 160 0.39 -8.10 -14.21
N LEU A 161 1.06 -9.18 -13.80
CA LEU A 161 0.57 -10.05 -12.72
C LEU A 161 0.44 -9.27 -11.41
N ASN A 162 1.44 -8.48 -11.04
CA ASN A 162 1.39 -7.63 -9.85
C ASN A 162 0.22 -6.64 -9.90
N ASN A 163 0.00 -6.00 -11.05
CA ASN A 163 -1.11 -5.06 -11.21
C ASN A 163 -2.47 -5.76 -11.04
N LEU A 164 -2.64 -6.97 -11.57
CA LEU A 164 -3.86 -7.77 -11.39
C LEU A 164 -4.07 -8.15 -9.92
N LEU A 165 -3.01 -8.58 -9.22
CA LEU A 165 -3.07 -8.94 -7.81
C LEU A 165 -3.41 -7.72 -6.94
N ILE A 166 -2.76 -6.58 -7.18
CA ILE A 166 -3.03 -5.35 -6.46
C ILE A 166 -4.46 -4.88 -6.68
N SER A 167 -4.93 -4.87 -7.93
CA SER A 167 -6.31 -4.46 -8.24
C SER A 167 -7.34 -5.38 -7.57
N SER A 168 -7.12 -6.70 -7.59
CA SER A 168 -8.02 -7.63 -6.89
C SER A 168 -8.00 -7.44 -5.37
N LEU A 169 -6.84 -7.21 -4.77
CA LEU A 169 -6.68 -6.91 -3.36
C LEU A 169 -7.45 -5.64 -2.95
N ILE A 170 -7.26 -4.56 -3.72
CA ILE A 170 -7.94 -3.28 -3.47
C ILE A 170 -9.45 -3.45 -3.57
N ASN A 171 -9.95 -4.13 -4.61
CA ASN A 171 -11.38 -4.38 -4.79
C ASN A 171 -11.99 -5.11 -3.59
N GLU A 172 -11.33 -6.15 -3.08
CA GLU A 172 -11.83 -6.89 -1.91
C GLU A 172 -11.72 -6.08 -0.61
N LEU A 173 -10.68 -5.28 -0.44
CA LEU A 173 -10.58 -4.35 0.70
C LEU A 173 -11.66 -3.26 0.65
N VAL A 174 -11.94 -2.69 -0.52
CA VAL A 174 -13.05 -1.75 -0.71
C VAL A 174 -14.38 -2.42 -0.38
N ALA A 175 -14.63 -3.63 -0.90
CA ALA A 175 -15.85 -4.38 -0.61
C ALA A 175 -16.00 -4.67 0.90
N PHE A 176 -14.93 -5.05 1.57
CA PHE A 176 -14.92 -5.27 3.01
C PHE A 176 -15.25 -4.00 3.81
N PHE A 177 -14.62 -2.86 3.47
CA PHE A 177 -14.79 -1.61 4.23
C PHE A 177 -16.06 -0.83 3.90
N THR A 178 -16.59 -0.93 2.67
CA THR A 178 -17.71 -0.10 2.20
C THR A 178 -19.03 -0.86 2.03
N ILE A 179 -18.98 -2.11 1.58
CA ILE A 179 -20.18 -2.91 1.23
C ILE A 179 -20.50 -3.91 2.36
N SER A 180 -19.68 -3.97 3.41
CA SER A 180 -19.80 -4.94 4.51
C SER A 180 -19.78 -6.39 4.04
N LYS A 181 -19.04 -6.70 2.97
CA LYS A 181 -18.77 -8.08 2.57
C LYS A 181 -18.01 -8.78 3.68
N SER A 182 -18.35 -10.03 3.99
CA SER A 182 -17.68 -10.74 5.09
C SER A 182 -16.20 -10.99 4.80
N LEU A 183 -15.39 -11.07 5.85
CA LEU A 183 -13.96 -11.36 5.77
C LEU A 183 -13.71 -12.65 4.98
N GLU A 184 -14.48 -13.71 5.31
CA GLU A 184 -14.38 -15.02 4.67
C GLU A 184 -14.68 -14.92 3.18
N SER A 185 -15.77 -14.21 2.80
CA SER A 185 -16.16 -14.06 1.40
C SER A 185 -15.14 -13.27 0.58
N CYS A 186 -14.54 -12.20 1.16
CA CYS A 186 -13.47 -11.46 0.50
C CYS A 186 -12.22 -12.34 0.32
N ARG A 187 -11.87 -13.09 1.35
CA ARG A 187 -10.71 -13.98 1.33
C ARG A 187 -10.88 -15.12 0.31
N GLU A 188 -12.08 -15.71 0.25
CA GLU A 188 -12.44 -16.71 -0.76
C GLU A 188 -12.34 -16.14 -2.18
N SER A 189 -12.85 -14.94 -2.43
CA SER A 189 -12.71 -14.27 -3.73
C SER A 189 -11.25 -14.09 -4.15
N LEU A 190 -10.37 -13.72 -3.22
CA LEU A 190 -8.92 -13.59 -3.50
C LEU A 190 -8.30 -14.96 -3.81
N MET A 191 -8.70 -16.02 -3.10
CA MET A 191 -8.21 -17.38 -3.36
C MET A 191 -8.66 -17.88 -4.73
N VAL A 192 -9.91 -17.65 -5.11
CA VAL A 192 -10.44 -18.01 -6.44
C VAL A 192 -9.71 -17.22 -7.53
N THR A 193 -9.48 -15.91 -7.31
CA THR A 193 -8.71 -15.09 -8.26
C THR A 193 -7.29 -15.63 -8.42
N ALA A 194 -6.63 -15.99 -7.33
CA ALA A 194 -5.30 -16.58 -7.36
C ALA A 194 -5.28 -17.92 -8.13
N ASP A 195 -6.29 -18.76 -7.93
CA ASP A 195 -6.44 -20.04 -8.63
C ASP A 195 -6.62 -19.85 -10.14
N ILE A 196 -7.49 -18.92 -10.54
CA ILE A 196 -7.69 -18.54 -11.94
C ILE A 196 -6.38 -18.05 -12.58
N LEU A 197 -5.63 -17.21 -11.88
CA LEU A 197 -4.36 -16.70 -12.40
C LEU A 197 -3.28 -17.76 -12.49
N LYS A 198 -3.27 -18.73 -11.58
CA LYS A 198 -2.32 -19.87 -11.59
C LYS A 198 -2.60 -20.87 -12.70
N HIS A 199 -3.85 -21.21 -12.91
CA HIS A 199 -4.24 -22.35 -13.73
C HIS A 199 -4.96 -21.97 -15.03
N GLY A 200 -5.41 -20.70 -15.15
CA GLY A 200 -6.24 -20.23 -16.25
C GLY A 200 -7.70 -20.66 -16.12
N VAL A 201 -8.50 -20.27 -17.10
CA VAL A 201 -9.95 -20.56 -17.15
C VAL A 201 -10.31 -21.58 -18.25
N THR A 202 -9.34 -21.99 -19.04
CA THR A 202 -9.56 -22.96 -20.12
C THR A 202 -9.09 -24.35 -19.68
N ASN A 203 -9.94 -25.33 -19.88
CA ASN A 203 -9.52 -26.74 -19.77
C ASN A 203 -8.48 -27.01 -20.85
N ASN A 204 -7.23 -27.21 -20.47
CA ASN A 204 -6.23 -27.76 -21.37
C ASN A 204 -6.74 -29.17 -21.78
N LYS A 205 -7.15 -29.30 -23.06
CA LYS A 205 -7.43 -30.60 -23.67
C LYS A 205 -6.14 -31.36 -23.88
#